data_f5166dac850ab6b8dec6892fa56bb031
#
_entry.id   f5166dac850ab6b8dec6892fa56bb031
#
_cell.length_a   1.000
_cell.length_b   1.000
_cell.length_c   1.000
_cell.angle_alpha   90.00
_cell.angle_beta   90.00
_cell.angle_gamma   90.00
#
_symmetry.space_group_name_H-M   'P 1'
#
loop_
_entity.id
_entity.type
_entity.pdbx_description
1 polymer ?
#
loop_
_entity_poly.entity_id
_entity_poly.type
_entity_poly.pdbx_seq_one_letter_code
_entity_poly.pdbx_strand_id
1 'polypeptide(L)'
;MSKKSTTTKSNSKKTKATATSREIHNLKKIESSLNEKIGELEYNIERQKDKNIRLLAEFDNYKRRTRDEKVHLIRYSGEEIILSLLPALDDIQRTVVNAKNTDEKSIKEAINLVHIKLAKILKDKNIESFDTIGEHFDPELHEALMSEVGEEDDIVVKEFECGYKYHDRIIRHAKVVVSKISQ
;
A
#
# COMPACT_ATOMS: atom_id res chain seq x y z
N MET A 1 -69.37 -1.62 83.98
CA MET A 1 -69.42 -1.54 82.52
C MET A 1 -68.38 -0.53 82.12
N SER A 2 -67.32 -0.75 81.36
CA SER A 2 -67.07 -1.53 80.22
C SER A 2 -65.53 -1.57 80.01
N LYS A 3 -64.94 -2.77 79.89
CA LYS A 3 -63.57 -3.04 79.40
C LYS A 3 -63.72 -3.30 77.94
N LYS A 4 -63.15 -2.43 77.10
CA LYS A 4 -62.70 -2.80 75.67
C LYS A 4 -62.02 -1.60 75.01
N SER A 5 -60.70 -1.54 75.02
CA SER A 5 -59.97 -0.88 74.00
C SER A 5 -58.43 -0.88 74.26
N THR A 6 -57.78 -2.06 74.35
CA THR A 6 -56.34 -2.11 74.48
C THR A 6 -55.67 -3.16 73.60
N THR A 7 -56.42 -3.92 72.76
CA THR A 7 -55.84 -5.04 71.97
C THR A 7 -55.52 -4.72 70.52
N THR A 8 -55.88 -3.59 69.94
CA THR A 8 -55.75 -3.24 68.54
C THR A 8 -54.44 -2.49 68.22
N LYS A 9 -53.76 -1.84 69.20
CA LYS A 9 -52.55 -1.08 68.99
C LYS A 9 -51.26 -1.96 69.01
N SER A 10 -51.28 -3.15 69.58
CA SER A 10 -50.15 -4.05 69.71
C SER A 10 -49.93 -4.87 68.44
N ASN A 11 -50.97 -5.20 67.69
CA ASN A 11 -50.86 -6.00 66.47
C ASN A 11 -50.32 -5.20 65.23
N SER A 12 -50.66 -3.87 65.15
CA SER A 12 -50.18 -3.04 64.04
C SER A 12 -48.66 -2.69 64.13
N LYS A 13 -48.10 -2.66 65.34
CA LYS A 13 -46.65 -2.47 65.55
C LYS A 13 -45.81 -3.72 65.22
N LYS A 14 -46.37 -4.94 65.50
CA LYS A 14 -45.68 -6.21 65.19
C LYS A 14 -45.64 -6.47 63.66
N THR A 15 -46.71 -6.18 62.92
CA THR A 15 -46.78 -6.32 61.46
C THR A 15 -45.87 -5.34 60.71
N LYS A 16 -45.73 -4.09 61.20
CA LYS A 16 -44.79 -3.10 60.64
C LYS A 16 -43.35 -3.51 60.88
N ALA A 17 -42.97 -4.00 62.06
CA ALA A 17 -41.63 -4.44 62.40
C ALA A 17 -41.17 -5.68 61.57
N THR A 18 -42.12 -6.60 61.26
CA THR A 18 -41.82 -7.76 60.39
C THR A 18 -41.73 -7.40 58.91
N ALA A 19 -42.47 -6.41 58.43
CA ALA A 19 -42.32 -5.89 57.05
C ALA A 19 -40.99 -5.20 56.85
N THR A 20 -40.58 -4.31 57.76
CA THR A 20 -39.29 -3.62 57.74
C THR A 20 -38.10 -4.61 57.81
N SER A 21 -38.23 -5.67 58.62
CA SER A 21 -37.20 -6.72 58.72
C SER A 21 -37.03 -7.52 57.41
N ARG A 22 -38.13 -7.76 56.68
CA ARG A 22 -38.10 -8.43 55.36
C ARG A 22 -37.49 -7.51 54.27
N GLU A 23 -37.78 -6.24 54.30
CA GLU A 23 -37.21 -5.25 53.40
C GLU A 23 -35.70 -5.14 53.61
N ILE A 24 -35.22 -5.04 54.86
CA ILE A 24 -33.78 -5.04 55.20
C ILE A 24 -33.11 -6.32 54.72
N HIS A 25 -33.73 -7.48 54.86
CA HIS A 25 -33.17 -8.74 54.38
C HIS A 25 -33.06 -8.77 52.85
N ASN A 26 -34.08 -8.29 52.13
CA ASN A 26 -34.05 -8.19 50.69
C ASN A 26 -32.99 -7.21 50.19
N LEU A 27 -32.87 -6.03 50.84
CA LEU A 27 -31.82 -5.06 50.51
C LEU A 27 -30.41 -5.63 50.68
N LYS A 28 -30.15 -6.36 51.80
CA LYS A 28 -28.87 -7.04 52.00
C LYS A 28 -28.60 -8.11 50.95
N LYS A 29 -29.59 -8.83 50.48
CA LYS A 29 -29.43 -9.82 49.42
C LYS A 29 -29.14 -9.16 48.06
N ILE A 30 -29.78 -8.03 47.75
CA ILE A 30 -29.50 -7.23 46.56
C ILE A 30 -28.08 -6.65 46.63
N GLU A 31 -27.66 -6.10 47.79
CA GLU A 31 -26.32 -5.58 48.01
C GLU A 31 -25.26 -6.65 47.80
N SER A 32 -25.43 -7.86 48.34
CA SER A 32 -24.53 -8.99 48.12
C SER A 32 -24.41 -9.34 46.62
N SER A 33 -25.56 -9.44 45.93
CA SER A 33 -25.55 -9.78 44.49
C SER A 33 -24.92 -8.66 43.61
N LEU A 34 -25.09 -7.40 44.02
CA LEU A 34 -24.45 -6.27 43.34
C LEU A 34 -22.94 -6.27 43.57
N ASN A 35 -22.48 -6.54 44.79
CA ASN A 35 -21.05 -6.64 45.09
C ASN A 35 -20.38 -7.79 44.34
N GLU A 36 -21.06 -8.96 44.21
CA GLU A 36 -20.59 -10.06 43.37
C GLU A 36 -20.43 -9.64 41.89
N LYS A 37 -21.44 -8.94 41.33
CA LYS A 37 -21.39 -8.43 39.97
C LYS A 37 -20.29 -7.38 39.77
N ILE A 38 -20.08 -6.51 40.74
CA ILE A 38 -18.99 -5.52 40.72
C ILE A 38 -17.65 -6.25 40.65
N GLY A 39 -17.42 -7.27 41.49
CA GLY A 39 -16.20 -8.06 41.49
C GLY A 39 -15.97 -8.80 40.15
N GLU A 40 -17.02 -9.37 39.56
CA GLU A 40 -16.94 -9.99 38.22
C GLU A 40 -16.60 -8.98 37.12
N LEU A 41 -17.20 -7.80 37.16
CA LEU A 41 -16.93 -6.75 36.18
C LEU A 41 -15.53 -6.20 36.32
N GLU A 42 -15.04 -5.96 37.54
CA GLU A 42 -13.67 -5.51 37.82
C GLU A 42 -12.66 -6.53 37.31
N TYR A 43 -12.87 -7.81 37.59
CA TYR A 43 -12.03 -8.92 37.04
C TYR A 43 -12.02 -8.93 35.51
N ASN A 44 -13.19 -8.77 34.88
CA ASN A 44 -13.29 -8.74 33.44
C ASN A 44 -12.59 -7.52 32.83
N ILE A 45 -12.71 -6.35 33.46
CA ILE A 45 -12.01 -5.12 33.06
C ILE A 45 -10.50 -5.33 33.09
N GLU A 46 -9.97 -5.88 34.18
CA GLU A 46 -8.54 -6.12 34.33
C GLU A 46 -8.02 -7.11 33.28
N ARG A 47 -8.74 -8.20 33.08
CA ARG A 47 -8.45 -9.17 32.02
C ARG A 47 -8.47 -8.55 30.61
N GLN A 48 -9.38 -7.61 30.35
CA GLN A 48 -9.43 -6.92 29.05
C GLN A 48 -8.30 -5.91 28.92
N LYS A 49 -7.90 -5.24 30.00
CA LYS A 49 -6.74 -4.35 29.99
C LYS A 49 -5.46 -5.12 29.67
N ASP A 50 -5.23 -6.25 30.31
CA ASP A 50 -4.06 -7.10 30.02
C ASP A 50 -4.02 -7.57 28.56
N LYS A 51 -5.17 -8.00 28.02
CA LYS A 51 -5.27 -8.35 26.62
C LYS A 51 -4.96 -7.17 25.69
N ASN A 52 -5.47 -5.97 26.02
CA ASN A 52 -5.22 -4.77 25.23
C ASN A 52 -3.74 -4.37 25.25
N ILE A 53 -3.09 -4.42 26.41
CA ILE A 53 -1.66 -4.13 26.53
C ILE A 53 -0.84 -5.11 25.68
N ARG A 54 -1.14 -6.39 25.77
CA ARG A 54 -0.47 -7.42 24.96
C ARG A 54 -0.70 -7.21 23.46
N LEU A 55 -1.95 -6.94 23.06
CA LEU A 55 -2.30 -6.69 21.66
C LEU A 55 -1.59 -5.45 21.11
N LEU A 56 -1.50 -4.38 21.92
CA LEU A 56 -0.77 -3.17 21.56
C LEU A 56 0.72 -3.46 21.32
N ALA A 57 1.34 -4.24 22.22
CA ALA A 57 2.74 -4.65 22.04
C ALA A 57 2.95 -5.51 20.80
N GLU A 58 2.05 -6.45 20.52
CA GLU A 58 2.07 -7.27 19.30
C GLU A 58 1.88 -6.42 18.05
N PHE A 59 0.98 -5.42 18.09
CA PHE A 59 0.76 -4.48 17.00
C PHE A 59 1.99 -3.60 16.71
N ASP A 60 2.64 -3.08 17.74
CA ASP A 60 3.86 -2.29 17.58
C ASP A 60 5.00 -3.12 16.98
N ASN A 61 5.16 -4.37 17.41
CA ASN A 61 6.13 -5.29 16.83
C ASN A 61 5.81 -5.60 15.36
N TYR A 62 4.54 -5.84 15.03
CA TYR A 62 4.08 -6.06 13.66
C TYR A 62 4.36 -4.85 12.78
N LYS A 63 4.04 -3.64 13.25
CA LYS A 63 4.27 -2.38 12.52
C LYS A 63 5.76 -2.17 12.22
N ARG A 64 6.64 -2.43 13.20
CA ARG A 64 8.09 -2.34 13.02
C ARG A 64 8.57 -3.34 11.98
N ARG A 65 8.20 -4.61 12.12
CA ARG A 65 8.58 -5.67 11.16
C ARG A 65 8.10 -5.35 9.74
N THR A 66 6.85 -4.94 9.57
CA THR A 66 6.31 -4.58 8.24
C THR A 66 7.04 -3.38 7.63
N ARG A 67 7.47 -2.41 8.46
CA ARG A 67 8.30 -1.30 7.98
C ARG A 67 9.64 -1.80 7.46
N ASP A 68 10.31 -2.65 8.22
CA ASP A 68 11.62 -3.20 7.86
C ASP A 68 11.52 -4.05 6.58
N GLU A 69 10.48 -4.89 6.46
CA GLU A 69 10.17 -5.66 5.26
C GLU A 69 9.94 -4.75 4.04
N LYS A 70 9.16 -3.65 4.18
CA LYS A 70 8.96 -2.67 3.11
C LYS A 70 10.25 -2.00 2.68
N VAL A 71 11.09 -1.58 3.63
CA VAL A 71 12.40 -0.97 3.32
C VAL A 71 13.28 -1.95 2.56
N HIS A 72 13.30 -3.21 2.98
CA HIS A 72 14.04 -4.26 2.30
C HIS A 72 13.53 -4.50 0.87
N LEU A 73 12.20 -4.63 0.68
CA LEU A 73 11.59 -4.79 -0.64
C LEU A 73 11.93 -3.62 -1.57
N ILE A 74 11.82 -2.37 -1.10
CA ILE A 74 12.17 -1.19 -1.92
C ILE A 74 13.67 -1.19 -2.27
N ARG A 75 14.54 -1.52 -1.32
CA ARG A 75 15.99 -1.53 -1.54
C ARG A 75 16.42 -2.54 -2.60
N TYR A 76 15.80 -3.70 -2.63
CA TYR A 76 16.16 -4.80 -3.51
C TYR A 76 15.19 -5.02 -4.68
N SER A 77 14.17 -4.16 -4.83
CA SER A 77 13.17 -4.28 -5.92
C SER A 77 13.76 -4.23 -7.33
N GLY A 78 14.92 -3.59 -7.51
CA GLY A 78 15.62 -3.52 -8.79
C GLY A 78 16.59 -4.67 -9.08
N GLU A 79 16.84 -5.58 -8.13
CA GLU A 79 17.85 -6.62 -8.26
C GLU A 79 17.60 -7.52 -9.47
N GLU A 80 16.39 -7.95 -9.69
CA GLU A 80 16.00 -8.83 -10.79
C GLU A 80 16.24 -8.19 -12.16
N ILE A 81 15.93 -6.90 -12.31
CA ILE A 81 16.18 -6.18 -13.57
C ILE A 81 17.69 -5.98 -13.80
N ILE A 82 18.44 -5.66 -12.75
CA ILE A 82 19.89 -5.51 -12.83
C ILE A 82 20.52 -6.83 -13.27
N LEU A 83 20.17 -7.94 -12.64
CA LEU A 83 20.67 -9.27 -13.00
C LEU A 83 20.35 -9.64 -14.45
N SER A 84 19.17 -9.26 -14.96
CA SER A 84 18.81 -9.52 -16.36
C SER A 84 19.58 -8.67 -17.37
N LEU A 85 20.09 -7.49 -16.97
CA LEU A 85 20.87 -6.60 -17.82
C LEU A 85 22.36 -6.98 -17.89
N LEU A 86 22.92 -7.62 -16.87
CA LEU A 86 24.34 -7.97 -16.83
C LEU A 86 24.81 -8.77 -18.05
N PRO A 87 24.10 -9.79 -18.57
CA PRO A 87 24.54 -10.51 -19.76
C PRO A 87 24.63 -9.64 -21.03
N ALA A 88 23.80 -8.59 -21.15
CA ALA A 88 23.90 -7.66 -22.27
C ALA A 88 25.11 -6.74 -22.12
N LEU A 89 25.45 -6.34 -20.90
CA LEU A 89 26.68 -5.59 -20.61
C LEU A 89 27.91 -6.41 -20.90
N ASP A 90 27.94 -7.70 -20.57
CA ASP A 90 29.02 -8.62 -20.88
C ASP A 90 29.23 -8.75 -22.40
N ASP A 91 28.12 -8.82 -23.18
CA ASP A 91 28.21 -8.88 -24.65
C ASP A 91 28.75 -7.58 -25.23
N ILE A 92 28.39 -6.41 -24.71
CA ILE A 92 29.00 -5.12 -25.08
C ILE A 92 30.49 -5.13 -24.78
N GLN A 93 30.89 -5.52 -23.57
CA GLN A 93 32.29 -5.56 -23.16
C GLN A 93 33.12 -6.47 -24.09
N ARG A 94 32.58 -7.64 -24.41
CA ARG A 94 33.20 -8.60 -25.36
C ARG A 94 33.36 -7.99 -26.74
N THR A 95 32.35 -7.29 -27.24
CA THR A 95 32.37 -6.61 -28.53
C THR A 95 33.47 -5.53 -28.56
N VAL A 96 33.54 -4.71 -27.51
CA VAL A 96 34.55 -3.64 -27.37
C VAL A 96 35.96 -4.19 -27.33
N VAL A 97 36.24 -5.26 -26.58
CA VAL A 97 37.55 -5.89 -26.47
C VAL A 97 38.00 -6.44 -27.81
N ASN A 98 37.11 -7.04 -28.59
CA ASN A 98 37.42 -7.66 -29.87
C ASN A 98 37.39 -6.68 -31.06
N ALA A 99 36.87 -5.45 -30.86
CA ALA A 99 36.68 -4.47 -31.95
C ALA A 99 37.96 -4.15 -32.75
N LYS A 100 39.14 -4.20 -32.12
CA LYS A 100 40.41 -3.93 -32.80
C LYS A 100 40.79 -4.98 -33.86
N ASN A 101 40.26 -6.19 -33.74
CA ASN A 101 40.60 -7.34 -34.60
C ASN A 101 39.38 -7.84 -35.41
N THR A 102 38.28 -7.08 -35.42
CA THR A 102 37.02 -7.47 -36.05
C THR A 102 36.66 -6.45 -37.13
N ASP A 103 36.10 -6.90 -38.23
CA ASP A 103 35.59 -6.04 -39.28
C ASP A 103 34.36 -5.23 -38.85
N GLU A 104 34.14 -4.08 -39.49
CA GLU A 104 33.05 -3.17 -39.16
C GLU A 104 31.65 -3.83 -39.25
N LYS A 105 31.48 -4.73 -40.21
CA LYS A 105 30.20 -5.44 -40.42
C LYS A 105 29.87 -6.32 -39.22
N SER A 106 30.83 -7.11 -38.76
CA SER A 106 30.67 -7.99 -37.60
C SER A 106 30.42 -7.20 -36.30
N ILE A 107 31.04 -6.02 -36.16
CA ILE A 107 30.78 -5.11 -35.02
C ILE A 107 29.35 -4.61 -35.07
N LYS A 108 28.83 -4.17 -36.24
CA LYS A 108 27.46 -3.72 -36.39
C LYS A 108 26.46 -4.84 -36.08
N GLU A 109 26.73 -6.06 -36.56
CA GLU A 109 25.88 -7.24 -36.25
C GLU A 109 25.88 -7.53 -34.75
N ALA A 110 27.01 -7.50 -34.06
CA ALA A 110 27.12 -7.70 -32.63
C ALA A 110 26.33 -6.64 -31.84
N ILE A 111 26.46 -5.37 -32.21
CA ILE A 111 25.70 -4.28 -31.57
C ILE A 111 24.19 -4.48 -31.77
N ASN A 112 23.75 -4.86 -32.97
CA ASN A 112 22.34 -5.13 -33.24
C ASN A 112 21.80 -6.29 -32.41
N LEU A 113 22.58 -7.36 -32.23
CA LEU A 113 22.20 -8.48 -31.36
C LEU A 113 22.04 -8.04 -29.89
N VAL A 114 22.97 -7.19 -29.42
CA VAL A 114 22.86 -6.63 -28.06
C VAL A 114 21.61 -5.75 -27.91
N HIS A 115 21.31 -4.91 -28.92
CA HIS A 115 20.12 -4.09 -28.93
C HIS A 115 18.83 -4.95 -28.85
N ILE A 116 18.72 -5.99 -29.68
CA ILE A 116 17.59 -6.93 -29.67
C ILE A 116 17.46 -7.61 -28.29
N LYS A 117 18.60 -8.02 -27.70
CA LYS A 117 18.62 -8.64 -26.35
C LYS A 117 18.13 -7.70 -25.28
N LEU A 118 18.57 -6.43 -25.30
CA LEU A 118 18.10 -5.40 -24.36
C LEU A 118 16.61 -5.13 -24.52
N ALA A 119 16.13 -4.97 -25.76
CA ALA A 119 14.72 -4.76 -26.04
C ALA A 119 13.86 -5.92 -25.51
N LYS A 120 14.33 -7.17 -25.70
CA LYS A 120 13.65 -8.35 -25.17
C LYS A 120 13.62 -8.33 -23.63
N ILE A 121 14.74 -8.03 -22.96
CA ILE A 121 14.81 -7.94 -21.48
C ILE A 121 13.81 -6.90 -20.96
N LEU A 122 13.74 -5.73 -21.61
CA LEU A 122 12.79 -4.69 -21.22
C LEU A 122 11.34 -5.18 -21.39
N LYS A 123 11.04 -5.82 -22.52
CA LYS A 123 9.71 -6.37 -22.80
C LYS A 123 9.30 -7.45 -21.79
N ASP A 124 10.21 -8.36 -21.43
CA ASP A 124 9.99 -9.40 -20.43
C ASP A 124 9.69 -8.80 -19.02
N LYS A 125 10.10 -7.56 -18.80
CA LYS A 125 9.80 -6.77 -17.59
C LYS A 125 8.62 -5.80 -17.75
N ASN A 126 7.81 -5.96 -18.84
CA ASN A 126 6.67 -5.09 -19.16
C ASN A 126 7.08 -3.62 -19.39
N ILE A 127 8.29 -3.39 -19.88
CA ILE A 127 8.75 -2.09 -20.35
C ILE A 127 8.72 -2.13 -21.87
N GLU A 128 7.89 -1.32 -22.49
CA GLU A 128 7.70 -1.27 -23.92
C GLU A 128 7.90 0.14 -24.46
N SER A 129 8.54 0.25 -25.63
CA SER A 129 8.53 1.49 -26.40
C SER A 129 7.20 1.62 -27.13
N PHE A 130 6.78 2.84 -27.41
CA PHE A 130 5.62 3.11 -28.24
C PHE A 130 6.04 3.93 -29.47
N ASP A 131 5.33 3.69 -30.57
CA ASP A 131 5.58 4.41 -31.82
C ASP A 131 5.04 5.84 -31.69
N THR A 132 5.75 6.79 -32.27
CA THR A 132 5.42 8.22 -32.19
C THR A 132 5.36 8.89 -33.56
N ILE A 133 6.20 8.43 -34.51
CA ILE A 133 6.35 9.05 -35.83
C ILE A 133 5.05 8.88 -36.65
N GLY A 134 4.49 9.99 -37.11
CA GLY A 134 3.24 10.03 -37.86
C GLY A 134 1.98 10.09 -37.02
N GLU A 135 2.10 10.01 -35.68
CA GLU A 135 0.99 10.15 -34.75
C GLU A 135 0.77 11.64 -34.40
N HIS A 136 -0.45 11.95 -33.96
CA HIS A 136 -0.74 13.26 -33.40
C HIS A 136 0.02 13.49 -32.09
N PHE A 137 0.49 14.69 -31.89
CA PHE A 137 1.13 15.08 -30.63
C PHE A 137 0.17 14.95 -29.45
N ASP A 138 0.57 14.17 -28.46
CA ASP A 138 -0.14 14.00 -27.20
C ASP A 138 0.79 14.41 -26.03
N PRO A 139 0.44 15.44 -25.27
CA PRO A 139 1.23 15.88 -24.12
C PRO A 139 1.44 14.82 -23.04
N GLU A 140 0.57 13.81 -22.95
CA GLU A 140 0.74 12.73 -21.99
C GLU A 140 1.81 11.71 -22.41
N LEU A 141 2.10 11.61 -23.71
CA LEU A 141 3.06 10.66 -24.29
C LEU A 141 4.35 11.33 -24.78
N HIS A 142 4.23 12.58 -25.25
CA HIS A 142 5.27 13.25 -26.01
C HIS A 142 5.75 14.54 -25.34
N GLU A 143 7.03 14.83 -25.50
CA GLU A 143 7.67 16.11 -25.17
C GLU A 143 8.15 16.77 -26.46
N ALA A 144 7.49 17.83 -26.94
CA ALA A 144 7.90 18.54 -28.12
C ALA A 144 9.14 19.38 -27.84
N LEU A 145 10.27 19.08 -28.52
CA LEU A 145 11.50 19.85 -28.40
C LEU A 145 11.53 21.06 -29.34
N MET A 146 10.97 20.90 -30.55
CA MET A 146 10.91 21.95 -31.58
C MET A 146 9.77 21.66 -32.56
N SER A 147 9.46 22.66 -33.37
CA SER A 147 8.54 22.51 -34.49
C SER A 147 9.24 22.74 -35.81
N GLU A 148 8.90 21.96 -36.85
CA GLU A 148 9.33 22.12 -38.22
C GLU A 148 8.09 22.45 -39.09
N VAL A 149 8.31 23.10 -40.25
CA VAL A 149 7.24 23.36 -41.23
C VAL A 149 6.80 22.04 -41.83
N GLY A 150 5.49 21.77 -41.81
CA GLY A 150 4.89 20.57 -42.33
C GLY A 150 3.56 20.78 -43.03
N GLU A 151 2.98 19.76 -43.59
CA GLU A 151 1.71 19.77 -44.31
C GLU A 151 0.50 19.78 -43.37
N GLU A 152 0.65 19.19 -42.18
CA GLU A 152 -0.38 19.09 -41.15
C GLU A 152 0.15 19.65 -39.84
N ASP A 153 -0.75 20.19 -39.01
CA ASP A 153 -0.42 20.71 -37.66
C ASP A 153 -0.39 19.59 -36.64
N ASP A 154 0.51 19.70 -35.67
CA ASP A 154 0.63 18.82 -34.52
C ASP A 154 0.87 17.33 -34.81
N ILE A 155 1.53 17.04 -35.95
CA ILE A 155 1.99 15.65 -36.26
C ILE A 155 3.45 15.49 -35.86
N VAL A 156 3.78 14.35 -35.26
CA VAL A 156 5.16 13.99 -34.93
C VAL A 156 5.91 13.60 -36.20
N VAL A 157 6.87 14.42 -36.61
CA VAL A 157 7.69 14.19 -37.83
C VAL A 157 9.00 13.47 -37.55
N LYS A 158 9.57 13.65 -36.34
CA LYS A 158 10.81 12.99 -35.93
C LYS A 158 10.77 12.67 -34.43
N GLU A 159 11.45 11.58 -34.11
CA GLU A 159 11.72 11.17 -32.73
C GLU A 159 13.23 11.28 -32.45
N PHE A 160 13.60 12.01 -31.39
CA PHE A 160 14.98 12.08 -30.90
C PHE A 160 15.27 11.05 -29.83
N GLU A 161 14.31 10.84 -28.93
CA GLU A 161 14.40 9.84 -27.87
C GLU A 161 13.09 9.07 -27.79
N CYS A 162 13.21 7.74 -27.83
CA CYS A 162 12.08 6.83 -27.71
C CYS A 162 11.33 7.00 -26.39
N GLY A 163 10.00 7.03 -26.43
CA GLY A 163 9.16 6.94 -25.25
C GLY A 163 9.09 5.52 -24.70
N TYR A 164 8.97 5.37 -23.39
CA TYR A 164 8.80 4.08 -22.75
C TYR A 164 7.67 4.10 -21.73
N LYS A 165 6.89 3.01 -21.70
CA LYS A 165 5.89 2.72 -20.68
C LYS A 165 6.30 1.50 -19.87
N TYR A 166 5.97 1.50 -18.60
CA TYR A 166 6.08 0.37 -17.69
C TYR A 166 4.68 0.00 -17.22
N HIS A 167 4.15 -1.13 -17.67
CA HIS A 167 2.73 -1.43 -17.59
C HIS A 167 1.89 -0.30 -18.20
N ASP A 168 1.00 0.32 -17.41
CA ASP A 168 0.13 1.41 -17.83
C ASP A 168 0.71 2.81 -17.57
N ARG A 169 1.95 2.88 -17.03
CA ARG A 169 2.55 4.16 -16.63
C ARG A 169 3.64 4.56 -17.60
N ILE A 170 3.59 5.79 -18.11
CA ILE A 170 4.70 6.40 -18.84
C ILE A 170 5.85 6.65 -17.86
N ILE A 171 7.02 6.08 -18.16
CA ILE A 171 8.26 6.26 -17.40
C ILE A 171 9.24 7.21 -18.10
N ARG A 172 9.07 7.39 -19.41
CA ARG A 172 9.80 8.38 -20.21
C ARG A 172 8.93 8.81 -21.38
N HIS A 173 8.66 10.11 -21.51
CA HIS A 173 8.01 10.69 -22.68
C HIS A 173 8.93 10.59 -23.89
N ALA A 174 8.36 10.42 -25.08
CA ALA A 174 9.13 10.47 -26.30
C ALA A 174 9.49 11.94 -26.61
N LYS A 175 10.75 12.23 -26.87
CA LYS A 175 11.16 13.58 -27.31
C LYS A 175 11.05 13.68 -28.82
N VAL A 176 10.19 14.55 -29.26
CA VAL A 176 9.74 14.62 -30.65
C VAL A 176 9.86 16.03 -31.26
N VAL A 177 9.85 16.06 -32.58
CA VAL A 177 9.63 17.25 -33.39
C VAL A 177 8.23 17.18 -33.95
N VAL A 178 7.48 18.25 -33.81
CA VAL A 178 6.11 18.35 -34.32
C VAL A 178 6.04 19.24 -35.55
N SER A 179 5.17 18.92 -36.50
CA SER A 179 4.90 19.78 -37.65
C SER A 179 4.05 20.98 -37.26
N LYS A 180 4.29 22.10 -37.93
CA LYS A 180 3.44 23.30 -37.95
C LYS A 180 3.21 23.76 -39.35
N ILE A 181 1.96 24.11 -39.69
CA ILE A 181 1.64 24.73 -41.00
C ILE A 181 2.27 26.14 -41.00
N SER A 182 3.03 26.43 -42.08
CA SER A 182 3.58 27.76 -42.30
C SER A 182 2.41 28.72 -42.61
N GLN A 183 2.21 29.73 -41.76
CA GLN A 183 1.28 30.83 -42.04
C GLN A 183 1.85 31.76 -43.12
#